data_ec1770d58526486f8e879d24f5f6ac34
#
_entry.id   ec1770d58526486f8e879d24f5f6ac34
#
_cell.length_a   1.000
_cell.length_b   1.000
_cell.length_c   1.000
_cell.angle_alpha   90.00
_cell.angle_beta   90.00
_cell.angle_gamma   90.00
#
_symmetry.space_group_name_H-M   'P 1'
#
loop_
_entity.id
_entity.type
_entity.pdbx_description
1 polymer ?
#
loop_
_entity_poly.entity_id
_entity_poly.type
_entity_poly.pdbx_seq_one_letter_code
_entity_poly.pdbx_strand_id
1 'polypeptide(L)'
;MTDDEAVGEPLTGRLERFWQAVGCRVTWLDAAAHDALVARISHFPHMMAAAAAKVALENPIDARFGGGGLRDTTRVAGGNPVMWAEIANENREALSGVVRQGIAAMSEMLAMLEAGDQEALRGWLEDAKTRRDASRPDLRNDFP
;
A
#
# COMPACT_ATOMS: atom_id res chain seq x y z
N MET A 1 -15.45 1.64 -7.39
CA MET A 1 -16.53 2.66 -7.35
C MET A 1 -17.19 2.58 -6.00
N THR A 2 -17.46 3.69 -5.37
CA THR A 2 -18.20 3.75 -4.10
C THR A 2 -19.69 3.83 -4.39
N ASP A 3 -20.46 3.02 -3.68
CA ASP A 3 -21.92 3.11 -3.68
C ASP A 3 -22.32 4.23 -2.73
N ASP A 4 -22.38 5.46 -3.27
CA ASP A 4 -22.91 6.59 -2.52
C ASP A 4 -24.38 6.78 -2.93
N GLU A 5 -25.29 6.76 -1.97
CA GLU A 5 -26.73 6.91 -2.17
C GLU A 5 -27.14 8.17 -2.98
N ALA A 6 -26.19 9.13 -3.14
CA ALA A 6 -26.39 10.34 -3.94
C ALA A 6 -26.36 10.10 -5.45
N VAL A 7 -25.87 8.95 -5.94
CA VAL A 7 -25.78 8.68 -7.39
C VAL A 7 -26.87 7.70 -7.77
N GLY A 8 -27.89 8.18 -8.47
CA GLY A 8 -29.03 7.37 -8.90
C GLY A 8 -28.59 6.16 -9.76
N GLU A 9 -29.23 5.04 -9.55
CA GLU A 9 -28.98 3.73 -10.20
C GLU A 9 -28.75 3.79 -11.74
N PRO A 10 -29.46 4.63 -12.53
CA PRO A 10 -29.21 4.74 -13.98
C PRO A 10 -27.82 5.31 -14.32
N LEU A 11 -27.23 6.16 -13.48
CA LEU A 11 -25.93 6.77 -13.72
C LEU A 11 -24.81 5.80 -13.36
N THR A 12 -24.93 5.10 -12.24
CA THR A 12 -23.94 4.10 -11.80
C THR A 12 -23.80 2.96 -12.80
N GLY A 13 -24.93 2.43 -13.29
CA GLY A 13 -24.91 1.38 -14.33
C GLY A 13 -24.31 1.84 -15.66
N ARG A 14 -24.49 3.11 -16.03
CA ARG A 14 -23.82 3.66 -17.22
C ARG A 14 -22.32 3.79 -17.04
N LEU A 15 -21.88 4.22 -15.86
CA LEU A 15 -20.47 4.36 -15.52
C LEU A 15 -19.78 2.99 -15.45
N GLU A 16 -20.45 1.99 -14.87
CA GLU A 16 -19.94 0.61 -14.84
C GLU A 16 -19.70 0.09 -16.26
N ARG A 17 -20.71 0.19 -17.14
CA ARG A 17 -20.57 -0.25 -18.55
C ARG A 17 -19.47 0.50 -19.29
N PHE A 18 -19.28 1.79 -19.02
CA PHE A 18 -18.19 2.56 -19.61
C PHE A 18 -16.83 1.98 -19.19
N TRP A 19 -16.60 1.75 -17.90
CA TRP A 19 -15.33 1.20 -17.44
C TRP A 19 -15.10 -0.24 -17.92
N GLN A 20 -16.14 -1.06 -17.98
CA GLN A 20 -16.04 -2.41 -18.54
C GLN A 20 -15.71 -2.38 -20.05
N ALA A 21 -16.29 -1.44 -20.80
CA ALA A 21 -16.01 -1.29 -22.24
C ALA A 21 -14.56 -0.87 -22.54
N VAL A 22 -13.89 -0.21 -21.60
CA VAL A 22 -12.44 0.12 -21.72
C VAL A 22 -11.54 -0.94 -21.07
N GLY A 23 -12.07 -2.11 -20.72
CA GLY A 23 -11.31 -3.25 -20.22
C GLY A 23 -11.05 -3.25 -18.71
N CYS A 24 -11.73 -2.38 -17.95
CA CYS A 24 -11.58 -2.36 -16.49
C CYS A 24 -12.49 -3.39 -15.82
N ARG A 25 -12.02 -4.00 -14.74
CA ARG A 25 -12.88 -4.71 -13.78
C ARG A 25 -13.49 -3.71 -12.82
N VAL A 26 -14.80 -3.75 -12.67
CA VAL A 26 -15.53 -2.87 -11.75
C VAL A 26 -15.94 -3.68 -10.53
N THR A 27 -15.62 -3.18 -9.35
CA THR A 27 -16.05 -3.74 -8.07
C THR A 27 -16.79 -2.67 -7.28
N TRP A 28 -17.97 -3.02 -6.80
CA TRP A 28 -18.76 -2.16 -5.93
C TRP A 28 -18.34 -2.33 -4.49
N LEU A 29 -18.09 -1.22 -3.82
CA LEU A 29 -17.75 -1.17 -2.40
C LEU A 29 -18.55 -0.02 -1.77
N ASP A 30 -18.97 -0.17 -0.53
CA ASP A 30 -19.35 0.98 0.27
C ASP A 30 -18.14 1.86 0.60
N ALA A 31 -18.38 3.12 0.97
CA ALA A 31 -17.32 4.09 1.21
C ALA A 31 -16.35 3.62 2.30
N ALA A 32 -16.86 3.08 3.41
CA ALA A 32 -16.02 2.64 4.53
C ALA A 32 -15.15 1.44 4.14
N ALA A 33 -15.69 0.47 3.39
CA ALA A 33 -14.92 -0.65 2.87
C ALA A 33 -13.85 -0.21 1.87
N HIS A 34 -14.16 0.75 0.99
CA HIS A 34 -13.21 1.38 0.09
C HIS A 34 -12.06 2.02 0.87
N ASP A 35 -12.37 2.87 1.84
CA ASP A 35 -11.36 3.61 2.60
C ASP A 35 -10.46 2.69 3.42
N ALA A 36 -11.03 1.66 4.05
CA ALA A 36 -10.27 0.64 4.74
C ALA A 36 -9.36 -0.18 3.80
N LEU A 37 -9.83 -0.46 2.59
CA LEU A 37 -9.05 -1.18 1.57
C LEU A 37 -7.87 -0.33 1.09
N VAL A 38 -8.13 0.89 0.60
CA VAL A 38 -7.07 1.75 0.03
C VAL A 38 -6.08 2.22 1.09
N ALA A 39 -6.49 2.35 2.35
CA ALA A 39 -5.58 2.61 3.45
C ALA A 39 -4.47 1.54 3.53
N ARG A 40 -4.81 0.25 3.34
CA ARG A 40 -3.86 -0.86 3.41
C ARG A 40 -3.03 -1.05 2.14
N ILE A 41 -3.68 -1.02 0.96
CA ILE A 41 -3.03 -1.43 -0.29
C ILE A 41 -2.40 -0.28 -1.08
N SER A 42 -2.74 0.97 -0.75
CA SER A 42 -2.28 2.17 -1.46
C SER A 42 -1.60 3.16 -0.51
N HIS A 43 -2.33 3.68 0.48
CA HIS A 43 -1.84 4.78 1.30
C HIS A 43 -0.70 4.35 2.23
N PHE A 44 -0.86 3.23 2.94
CA PHE A 44 0.18 2.69 3.82
C PHE A 44 1.49 2.37 3.07
N PRO A 45 1.50 1.66 1.93
CA PRO A 45 2.72 1.46 1.16
C PRO A 45 3.43 2.76 0.77
N HIS A 46 2.68 3.82 0.43
CA HIS A 46 3.27 5.12 0.12
C HIS A 46 3.92 5.75 1.36
N MET A 47 3.24 5.72 2.52
CA MET A 47 3.80 6.23 3.78
C MET A 47 5.05 5.46 4.20
N MET A 48 5.08 4.14 4.01
CA MET A 48 6.26 3.31 4.28
C MET A 48 7.41 3.63 3.35
N ALA A 49 7.15 3.85 2.07
CA ALA A 49 8.17 4.28 1.11
C ALA A 49 8.75 5.66 1.48
N ALA A 50 7.90 6.60 1.91
CA ALA A 50 8.33 7.92 2.37
C ALA A 50 9.18 7.81 3.64
N ALA A 51 8.79 6.98 4.61
CA ALA A 51 9.58 6.72 5.81
C ALA A 51 10.93 6.07 5.48
N ALA A 52 10.94 5.07 4.61
CA ALA A 52 12.17 4.43 4.15
C ALA A 52 13.11 5.42 3.44
N ALA A 53 12.57 6.30 2.60
CA ALA A 53 13.36 7.33 1.94
C ALA A 53 13.98 8.33 2.95
N LYS A 54 13.22 8.74 3.97
CA LYS A 54 13.73 9.63 5.03
C LYS A 54 14.90 9.04 5.81
N VAL A 55 14.86 7.72 6.07
CA VAL A 55 15.93 7.03 6.80
C VAL A 55 17.11 6.71 5.89
N ALA A 56 16.86 6.06 4.76
CA ALA A 56 17.92 5.55 3.88
C ALA A 56 18.63 6.65 3.08
N LEU A 57 17.98 7.80 2.89
CA LEU A 57 18.51 8.93 2.11
C LEU A 57 18.75 10.18 2.98
N GLU A 58 18.97 9.99 4.27
CA GLU A 58 19.37 11.08 5.19
C GLU A 58 20.62 11.80 4.66
N ASN A 59 21.59 11.05 4.16
CA ASN A 59 22.69 11.58 3.39
C ASN A 59 22.50 11.27 1.89
N PRO A 60 22.23 12.26 1.03
CA PRO A 60 21.98 12.02 -0.41
C PRO A 60 23.15 11.36 -1.15
N ILE A 61 24.38 11.45 -0.63
CA ILE A 61 25.55 10.83 -1.25
C ILE A 61 25.45 9.31 -1.19
N ASP A 62 24.82 8.75 -0.16
CA ASP A 62 24.70 7.31 0.05
C ASP A 62 23.82 6.65 -1.03
N ALA A 63 22.96 7.41 -1.70
CA ALA A 63 22.16 6.94 -2.83
C ALA A 63 23.01 6.35 -3.97
N ARG A 64 24.29 6.78 -4.10
CA ARG A 64 25.23 6.26 -5.10
C ARG A 64 25.58 4.80 -4.91
N PHE A 65 25.44 4.31 -3.67
CA PHE A 65 25.71 2.91 -3.32
C PHE A 65 24.43 2.07 -3.28
N GLY A 66 23.26 2.70 -3.47
CA GLY A 66 21.96 2.04 -3.48
C GLY A 66 21.74 1.22 -4.75
N GLY A 67 21.31 -0.03 -4.57
CA GLY A 67 20.90 -0.91 -5.67
C GLY A 67 19.42 -0.80 -6.03
N GLY A 68 18.92 -1.79 -6.79
CA GLY A 68 17.52 -1.88 -7.20
C GLY A 68 16.55 -1.89 -6.03
N GLY A 69 16.90 -2.54 -4.92
CA GLY A 69 16.05 -2.59 -3.72
C GLY A 69 15.74 -1.21 -3.15
N LEU A 70 16.75 -0.33 -3.00
CA LEU A 70 16.55 1.04 -2.54
C LEU A 70 15.62 1.81 -3.50
N ARG A 71 15.95 1.75 -4.81
CA ARG A 71 15.16 2.45 -5.84
C ARG A 71 13.71 2.01 -5.86
N ASP A 72 13.47 0.71 -5.87
CA ASP A 72 12.13 0.15 -6.01
C ASP A 72 11.28 0.41 -4.75
N THR A 73 11.89 0.29 -3.56
CA THR A 73 11.21 0.59 -2.29
C THR A 73 10.87 2.06 -2.12
N THR A 74 11.74 2.98 -2.54
CA THR A 74 11.54 4.42 -2.34
C THR A 74 10.88 5.12 -3.53
N ARG A 75 10.70 4.45 -4.66
CA ARG A 75 10.20 5.05 -5.91
C ARG A 75 8.92 5.85 -5.75
N VAL A 76 7.95 5.30 -5.03
CA VAL A 76 6.64 5.95 -4.86
C VAL A 76 6.68 7.14 -3.89
N ALA A 77 7.71 7.27 -3.07
CA ALA A 77 7.92 8.44 -2.21
C ALA A 77 8.14 9.75 -3.00
N GLY A 78 8.46 9.65 -4.30
CA GLY A 78 8.59 10.80 -5.20
C GLY A 78 7.26 11.42 -5.65
N GLY A 79 6.12 10.95 -5.15
CA GLY A 79 4.80 11.51 -5.44
C GLY A 79 4.64 12.97 -4.94
N ASN A 80 3.65 13.69 -5.50
CA ASN A 80 3.39 15.08 -5.09
C ASN A 80 3.00 15.15 -3.60
N PRO A 81 3.76 15.87 -2.76
CA PRO A 81 3.53 15.88 -1.31
C PRO A 81 2.23 16.59 -0.91
N VAL A 82 1.77 17.59 -1.67
CA VAL A 82 0.50 18.27 -1.39
C VAL A 82 -0.66 17.30 -1.58
N MET A 83 -0.72 16.66 -2.73
CA MET A 83 -1.75 15.64 -3.05
C MET A 83 -1.75 14.51 -2.00
N TRP A 84 -0.58 13.99 -1.64
CA TRP A 84 -0.50 12.88 -0.67
C TRP A 84 -0.86 13.30 0.75
N ALA A 85 -0.60 14.55 1.14
CA ALA A 85 -1.06 15.08 2.41
C ALA A 85 -2.60 15.19 2.47
N GLU A 86 -3.23 15.59 1.37
CA GLU A 86 -4.68 15.64 1.23
C GLU A 86 -5.29 14.23 1.31
N ILE A 87 -4.79 13.29 0.50
CA ILE A 87 -5.22 11.88 0.52
C ILE A 87 -5.11 11.27 1.94
N ALA A 88 -3.98 11.50 2.61
CA ALA A 88 -3.75 10.97 3.95
C ALA A 88 -4.68 11.60 4.98
N ASN A 89 -5.01 12.89 4.84
CA ASN A 89 -5.92 13.59 5.73
C ASN A 89 -7.37 13.14 5.54
N GLU A 90 -7.82 12.99 4.30
CA GLU A 90 -9.18 12.53 3.99
C GLU A 90 -9.45 11.12 4.54
N ASN A 91 -8.46 10.23 4.47
CA ASN A 91 -8.56 8.85 4.98
C ASN A 91 -7.79 8.64 6.30
N ARG A 92 -7.65 9.70 7.12
CA ARG A 92 -6.77 9.68 8.30
C ARG A 92 -7.13 8.62 9.33
N GLU A 93 -8.41 8.33 9.52
CA GLU A 93 -8.86 7.40 10.54
C GLU A 93 -8.44 5.96 10.18
N ALA A 94 -8.80 5.48 9.00
CA ALA A 94 -8.42 4.15 8.52
C ALA A 94 -6.90 4.04 8.37
N LEU A 95 -6.25 5.05 7.79
CA LEU A 95 -4.80 5.05 7.58
C LEU A 95 -4.03 5.03 8.91
N SER A 96 -4.46 5.78 9.92
CA SER A 96 -3.83 5.77 11.24
C SER A 96 -3.85 4.38 11.88
N GLY A 97 -4.94 3.64 11.69
CA GLY A 97 -5.05 2.25 12.15
C GLY A 97 -4.01 1.35 11.50
N VAL A 98 -3.86 1.43 10.19
CA VAL A 98 -2.89 0.62 9.44
C VAL A 98 -1.45 1.04 9.76
N VAL A 99 -1.17 2.33 9.92
CA VAL A 99 0.17 2.82 10.31
C VAL A 99 0.57 2.27 11.69
N ARG A 100 -0.35 2.21 12.67
CA ARG A 100 -0.06 1.58 13.97
C ARG A 100 0.30 0.10 13.82
N GLN A 101 -0.38 -0.64 12.94
CA GLN A 101 -0.03 -2.04 12.64
C GLN A 101 1.37 -2.14 12.02
N GLY A 102 1.72 -1.22 11.13
CA GLY A 102 3.06 -1.15 10.56
C GLY A 102 4.14 -0.86 11.60
N ILE A 103 3.88 0.06 12.53
CA ILE A 103 4.78 0.35 13.66
C ILE A 103 4.96 -0.89 14.53
N ALA A 104 3.88 -1.60 14.85
CA ALA A 104 3.95 -2.84 15.62
C ALA A 104 4.81 -3.90 14.93
N ALA A 105 4.59 -4.14 13.63
CA ALA A 105 5.39 -5.08 12.86
C ALA A 105 6.89 -4.70 12.81
N MET A 106 7.20 -3.41 12.67
CA MET A 106 8.59 -2.93 12.71
C MET A 106 9.20 -3.08 14.12
N SER A 107 8.42 -2.89 15.17
CA SER A 107 8.88 -3.08 16.55
C SER A 107 9.16 -4.56 16.87
N GLU A 108 8.33 -5.47 16.36
CA GLU A 108 8.58 -6.91 16.46
C GLU A 108 9.91 -7.30 15.78
N MET A 109 10.12 -6.83 14.56
CA MET A 109 11.36 -7.06 13.82
C MET A 109 12.57 -6.49 14.57
N LEU A 110 12.46 -5.27 15.10
CA LEU A 110 13.52 -4.65 15.89
C LEU A 110 13.88 -5.48 17.12
N ALA A 111 12.88 -5.97 17.87
CA ALA A 111 13.13 -6.81 19.04
C ALA A 111 13.90 -8.10 18.71
N MET A 112 13.59 -8.74 17.58
CA MET A 112 14.31 -9.92 17.10
C MET A 112 15.78 -9.57 16.74
N LEU A 113 16.00 -8.42 16.12
CA LEU A 113 17.36 -7.94 15.80
C LEU A 113 18.17 -7.65 17.07
N GLU A 114 17.58 -6.95 18.04
CA GLU A 114 18.24 -6.63 19.33
C GLU A 114 18.56 -7.87 20.16
N ALA A 115 17.69 -8.88 20.10
CA ALA A 115 17.91 -10.18 20.75
C ALA A 115 18.93 -11.07 20.01
N GLY A 116 19.29 -10.75 18.76
CA GLY A 116 20.08 -11.61 17.90
C GLY A 116 19.37 -12.92 17.52
N ASP A 117 18.03 -12.94 17.60
CA ASP A 117 17.23 -14.12 17.29
C ASP A 117 17.02 -14.30 15.80
N GLN A 118 18.03 -14.92 15.17
CA GLN A 118 18.03 -15.16 13.73
C GLN A 118 16.89 -16.10 13.29
N GLU A 119 16.50 -17.06 14.13
CA GLU A 119 15.47 -18.02 13.80
C GLU A 119 14.07 -17.36 13.78
N ALA A 120 13.77 -16.55 14.79
CA ALA A 120 12.53 -15.77 14.83
C ALA A 120 12.47 -14.78 13.66
N LEU A 121 13.57 -14.08 13.37
CA LEU A 121 13.64 -13.15 12.24
C LEU A 121 13.42 -13.86 10.90
N ARG A 122 14.00 -15.05 10.73
CA ARG A 122 13.78 -15.87 9.53
C ARG A 122 12.31 -16.24 9.37
N GLY A 123 11.66 -16.69 10.44
CA GLY A 123 10.23 -17.03 10.42
C GLY A 123 9.35 -15.82 10.06
N TRP A 124 9.66 -14.65 10.61
CA TRP A 124 8.95 -13.40 10.32
C TRP A 124 9.08 -13.01 8.82
N LEU A 125 10.27 -13.16 8.25
CA LEU A 125 10.51 -12.90 6.82
C LEU A 125 9.82 -13.94 5.91
N GLU A 126 9.77 -15.19 6.32
CA GLU A 126 9.06 -16.26 5.60
C GLU A 126 7.55 -16.03 5.56
N ASP A 127 6.95 -15.54 6.67
CA ASP A 127 5.53 -15.14 6.69
C ASP A 127 5.28 -14.00 5.70
N ALA A 128 6.10 -12.96 5.73
CA ALA A 128 5.98 -11.83 4.80
C ALA A 128 6.11 -12.29 3.33
N LYS A 129 7.06 -13.19 3.03
CA LYS A 129 7.23 -13.80 1.71
C LYS A 129 5.99 -14.60 1.29
N THR A 130 5.46 -15.42 2.18
CA THR A 130 4.27 -16.24 1.92
C THR A 130 3.07 -15.37 1.57
N ARG A 131 2.82 -14.31 2.34
CA ARG A 131 1.76 -13.33 2.04
C ARG A 131 1.97 -12.65 0.69
N ARG A 132 3.21 -12.28 0.36
CA ARG A 132 3.56 -11.65 -0.92
C ARG A 132 3.33 -12.60 -2.10
N ASP A 133 3.72 -13.86 -1.96
CA ASP A 133 3.55 -14.86 -3.02
C ASP A 133 2.07 -15.19 -3.25
N ALA A 134 1.28 -15.30 -2.17
CA ALA A 134 -0.17 -15.51 -2.26
C ALA A 134 -0.92 -14.31 -2.88
N SER A 135 -0.36 -13.11 -2.79
CA SER A 135 -0.97 -11.88 -3.34
C SER A 135 -0.64 -11.60 -4.80
N ARG A 136 0.19 -12.44 -5.45
CA ARG A 136 0.48 -12.28 -6.88
C ARG A 136 -0.78 -12.62 -7.66
N PRO A 137 -1.40 -11.65 -8.36
CA PRO A 137 -2.44 -11.98 -9.32
C PRO A 137 -1.81 -12.91 -10.35
N ASP A 138 -2.50 -13.99 -10.69
CA ASP A 138 -2.10 -14.81 -11.85
C ASP A 138 -2.41 -13.99 -13.10
N LEU A 139 -1.45 -13.14 -13.49
CA LEU A 139 -1.56 -12.23 -14.63
C LEU A 139 -1.81 -12.98 -15.95
N ARG A 140 -1.68 -14.33 -15.96
CA ARG A 140 -1.96 -15.13 -17.15
C ARG A 140 -3.45 -15.43 -17.32
N ASN A 141 -4.22 -15.44 -16.21
CA ASN A 141 -5.64 -15.75 -16.22
C ASN A 141 -6.55 -14.52 -15.98
N ASP A 142 -5.97 -13.38 -15.67
CA ASP A 142 -6.71 -12.19 -15.27
C ASP A 142 -6.93 -11.17 -16.39
N PHE A 143 -6.36 -11.39 -17.56
CA PHE A 143 -6.65 -10.61 -18.77
C PHE A 143 -7.31 -11.51 -19.81
N PRO A 144 -8.48 -11.14 -20.34
CA PRO A 144 -9.11 -11.85 -21.44
C PRO A 144 -8.29 -11.73 -22.73
#